data_a8afe542d2355c89d02d2b9e938c87a8
#
_entry.id   a8afe542d2355c89d02d2b9e938c87a8
#
_cell.length_a   1.000
_cell.length_b   1.000
_cell.length_c   1.000
_cell.angle_alpha   90.00
_cell.angle_beta   90.00
_cell.angle_gamma   90.00
#
_symmetry.space_group_name_H-M   'P 1'
#
loop_
_entity.id
_entity.type
_entity.pdbx_description
1 polymer ?
#
loop_
_entity_poly.entity_id
_entity_poly.type
_entity_poly.pdbx_seq_one_letter_code
_entity_poly.pdbx_strand_id
1 'polypeptide(L)'
;MMIVSFGNRATADLFNGVSSNKVRRLPSQILDSALYKLDMINAATTVRDLEVPPGNRLEALRGDYQGFHSIRINSQWRIVFRWHSADAHDVAIVDYHR
;
A
#
# COMPACT_ATOMS: atom_id res chain seq x y z
N MET A 1 -8.52 -9.63 -6.82
CA MET A 1 -7.36 -10.42 -6.49
C MET A 1 -6.07 -9.86 -7.02
N MET A 2 -6.06 -8.57 -7.30
CA MET A 2 -4.84 -7.94 -7.81
C MET A 2 -4.91 -6.45 -7.58
N ILE A 3 -3.75 -5.79 -7.72
CA ILE A 3 -3.68 -4.35 -7.78
C ILE A 3 -4.05 -3.94 -9.20
N VAL A 4 -5.10 -3.15 -9.35
CA VAL A 4 -5.57 -2.72 -10.67
C VAL A 4 -5.17 -1.28 -10.99
N SER A 5 -4.85 -0.47 -9.99
CA SER A 5 -4.39 0.90 -10.22
C SER A 5 -3.58 1.40 -9.03
N PHE A 6 -2.75 2.41 -9.29
CA PHE A 6 -1.90 3.04 -8.29
C PHE A 6 -2.29 4.49 -8.10
N GLY A 7 -2.20 4.97 -6.86
CA GLY A 7 -2.53 6.34 -6.54
C GLY A 7 -1.38 7.32 -6.74
N ASN A 8 -0.14 6.83 -6.87
CA ASN A 8 0.99 7.67 -7.24
C ASN A 8 2.03 6.89 -8.02
N ARG A 9 2.88 7.61 -8.72
CA ARG A 9 3.85 7.01 -9.63
C ARG A 9 4.95 6.27 -8.89
N ALA A 10 5.38 6.75 -7.72
CA ALA A 10 6.43 6.09 -6.97
C ALA A 10 6.04 4.65 -6.61
N THR A 11 4.79 4.45 -6.19
CA THR A 11 4.29 3.13 -5.85
C THR A 11 4.22 2.22 -7.08
N ALA A 12 3.70 2.75 -8.19
CA ALA A 12 3.64 1.99 -9.44
C ALA A 12 5.04 1.57 -9.90
N ASP A 13 5.99 2.50 -9.87
CA ASP A 13 7.34 2.23 -10.32
C ASP A 13 8.02 1.18 -9.42
N LEU A 14 7.85 1.31 -8.11
CA LEU A 14 8.42 0.33 -7.17
C LEU A 14 7.87 -1.07 -7.45
N PHE A 15 6.55 -1.18 -7.57
CA PHE A 15 5.92 -2.48 -7.79
C PHE A 15 6.34 -3.10 -9.12
N ASN A 16 6.49 -2.28 -10.15
CA ASN A 16 6.82 -2.75 -11.50
C ASN A 16 8.32 -2.88 -11.74
N GLY A 17 9.14 -2.63 -10.72
CA GLY A 17 10.59 -2.75 -10.85
C GLY A 17 11.24 -1.64 -11.66
N VAL A 18 10.58 -0.50 -11.79
CA VAL A 18 11.12 0.65 -12.54
C VAL A 18 11.94 1.51 -11.60
N SER A 19 13.23 1.70 -11.95
CA SER A 19 14.10 2.61 -11.21
C SER A 19 13.80 4.03 -11.67
N SER A 20 13.39 4.90 -10.75
CA SER A 20 13.02 6.26 -11.09
C SER A 20 13.37 7.23 -9.98
N ASN A 21 13.37 8.53 -10.32
CA ASN A 21 13.59 9.57 -9.31
C ASN A 21 12.50 9.55 -8.24
N LYS A 22 11.29 9.15 -8.60
CA LYS A 22 10.17 9.10 -7.65
C LYS A 22 10.38 8.01 -6.61
N VAL A 23 10.86 6.84 -7.04
CA VAL A 23 11.21 5.75 -6.11
C VAL A 23 12.36 6.19 -5.22
N ARG A 24 13.36 6.88 -5.77
CA ARG A 24 14.53 7.32 -5.00
C ARG A 24 14.19 8.36 -3.94
N ARG A 25 13.03 9.00 -4.01
CA ARG A 25 12.56 9.93 -2.97
C ARG A 25 11.99 9.21 -1.75
N LEU A 26 11.64 7.93 -1.90
CA LEU A 26 11.21 7.14 -0.75
C LEU A 26 12.44 6.75 0.08
N PRO A 27 12.30 6.67 1.41
CA PRO A 27 13.42 6.21 2.24
C PRO A 27 13.85 4.82 1.82
N SER A 28 15.14 4.63 1.61
CA SER A 28 15.65 3.34 1.13
C SER A 28 15.33 2.20 2.12
N GLN A 29 15.28 2.50 3.42
CA GLN A 29 15.03 1.48 4.43
C GLN A 29 13.61 0.93 4.41
N ILE A 30 12.66 1.56 3.71
CA ILE A 30 11.30 1.01 3.64
C ILE A 30 11.03 0.24 2.35
N LEU A 31 11.91 0.29 1.36
CA LEU A 31 11.61 -0.24 0.02
C LEU A 31 11.32 -1.73 0.03
N ASP A 32 12.15 -2.53 0.70
CA ASP A 32 11.92 -3.99 0.74
C ASP A 32 10.62 -4.33 1.44
N SER A 33 10.36 -3.69 2.58
CA SER A 33 9.13 -3.94 3.33
C SER A 33 7.91 -3.47 2.54
N ALA A 34 8.01 -2.32 1.89
CA ALA A 34 6.92 -1.80 1.08
C ALA A 34 6.60 -2.75 -0.08
N LEU A 35 7.62 -3.23 -0.78
CA LEU A 35 7.42 -4.14 -1.91
C LEU A 35 6.80 -5.46 -1.43
N TYR A 36 7.28 -6.01 -0.32
CA TYR A 36 6.72 -7.21 0.26
C TYR A 36 5.23 -7.04 0.56
N LYS A 37 4.86 -5.90 1.13
CA LYS A 37 3.45 -5.63 1.48
C LYS A 37 2.60 -5.32 0.25
N LEU A 38 3.17 -4.72 -0.78
CA LEU A 38 2.47 -4.56 -2.07
C LEU A 38 2.16 -5.94 -2.67
N ASP A 39 3.11 -6.87 -2.58
CA ASP A 39 2.88 -8.25 -3.05
C ASP A 39 1.75 -8.91 -2.25
N MET A 40 1.67 -8.67 -0.95
CA MET A 40 0.59 -9.19 -0.11
C MET A 40 -0.77 -8.66 -0.57
N ILE A 41 -0.85 -7.34 -0.85
CA ILE A 41 -2.09 -6.73 -1.36
C ILE A 41 -2.46 -7.36 -2.69
N ASN A 42 -1.47 -7.54 -3.57
CA ASN A 42 -1.72 -8.09 -4.90
C ASN A 42 -2.22 -9.53 -4.85
N ALA A 43 -1.83 -10.30 -3.83
CA ALA A 43 -2.20 -11.70 -3.68
C ALA A 43 -3.49 -11.91 -2.87
N ALA A 44 -3.95 -10.90 -2.14
CA ALA A 44 -5.10 -11.04 -1.25
C ALA A 44 -6.39 -11.31 -2.03
N THR A 45 -7.20 -12.23 -1.54
CA THR A 45 -8.51 -12.52 -2.12
C THR A 45 -9.63 -11.76 -1.42
N THR A 46 -9.42 -11.40 -0.15
CA THR A 46 -10.33 -10.53 0.59
C THR A 46 -9.49 -9.49 1.32
N VAL A 47 -10.11 -8.38 1.68
CA VAL A 47 -9.38 -7.35 2.43
C VAL A 47 -8.95 -7.88 3.80
N ARG A 48 -9.72 -8.80 4.38
CA ARG A 48 -9.41 -9.38 5.68
C ARG A 48 -8.15 -10.24 5.67
N ASP A 49 -7.74 -10.75 4.53
CA ASP A 49 -6.47 -11.47 4.42
C ASP A 49 -5.30 -10.60 4.89
N LEU A 50 -5.45 -9.29 4.80
CA LEU A 50 -4.41 -8.35 5.18
C LEU A 50 -4.37 -8.06 6.68
N GLU A 51 -5.23 -8.69 7.46
CA GLU A 51 -5.11 -8.66 8.93
C GLU A 51 -3.91 -9.48 9.43
N VAL A 52 -3.36 -10.32 8.59
CA VAL A 52 -2.20 -11.17 8.91
C VAL A 52 -1.03 -10.76 8.04
N PRO A 53 0.14 -10.51 8.61
CA PRO A 53 0.46 -10.53 10.03
C PRO A 53 -0.14 -9.34 10.80
N PRO A 54 -0.35 -9.47 12.12
CA PRO A 54 -0.95 -8.38 12.90
C PRO A 54 -0.22 -7.05 12.80
N GLY A 55 1.09 -7.08 12.52
CA GLY A 55 1.89 -5.87 12.33
C GLY A 55 1.43 -5.01 11.16
N ASN A 56 0.63 -5.56 10.23
CA ASN A 56 0.06 -4.76 9.15
C ASN A 56 -0.91 -3.70 9.66
N ARG A 57 -1.53 -3.93 10.81
CA ARG A 57 -2.50 -3.01 11.37
C ARG A 57 -3.51 -2.53 10.34
N LEU A 58 -4.15 -3.49 9.68
CA LEU A 58 -5.19 -3.19 8.69
C LEU A 58 -6.28 -2.33 9.35
N GLU A 59 -6.62 -1.21 8.74
CA GLU A 59 -7.71 -0.38 9.23
C GLU A 59 -8.44 0.32 8.09
N ALA A 60 -9.73 0.57 8.32
CA ALA A 60 -10.54 1.41 7.43
C ALA A 60 -10.32 2.86 7.84
N LEU A 61 -10.06 3.72 6.88
CA LEU A 61 -9.68 5.10 7.14
C LEU A 61 -10.91 6.02 7.09
N ARG A 62 -10.73 7.22 7.64
CA ARG A 62 -11.78 8.25 7.70
C ARG A 62 -11.22 9.57 7.19
N GLY A 63 -12.08 10.60 7.19
CA GLY A 63 -11.68 11.93 6.76
C GLY A 63 -11.34 11.94 5.28
N ASP A 64 -10.20 12.50 4.95
CA ASP A 64 -9.77 12.64 3.55
C ASP A 64 -9.57 11.29 2.86
N TYR A 65 -9.35 10.23 3.65
CA TYR A 65 -9.19 8.88 3.12
C TYR A 65 -10.45 8.01 3.32
N GLN A 66 -11.60 8.63 3.48
CA GLN A 66 -12.86 7.89 3.58
C GLN A 66 -13.00 6.92 2.41
N GLY A 67 -13.29 5.65 2.71
CA GLY A 67 -13.40 4.62 1.68
C GLY A 67 -12.10 3.88 1.39
N PHE A 68 -11.00 4.31 1.98
CA PHE A 68 -9.72 3.62 1.87
C PHE A 68 -9.48 2.72 3.07
N HIS A 69 -8.64 1.70 2.86
CA HIS A 69 -8.00 0.93 3.92
C HIS A 69 -6.52 1.24 3.91
N SER A 70 -5.84 0.90 5.00
CA SER A 70 -4.38 1.00 5.04
C SER A 70 -3.77 -0.20 5.72
N ILE A 71 -2.53 -0.53 5.31
CA ILE A 71 -1.65 -1.41 6.06
C ILE A 71 -0.36 -0.67 6.36
N ARG A 72 0.24 -1.00 7.50
CA ARG A 72 1.39 -0.27 8.04
C ARG A 72 2.69 -0.81 7.45
N ILE A 73 3.56 0.09 7.00
CA ILE A 73 4.95 -0.24 6.68
C ILE A 73 5.80 -0.05 7.94
N ASN A 74 5.72 1.13 8.55
CA ASN A 74 6.39 1.44 9.82
C ASN A 74 5.59 2.53 10.56
N SER A 75 6.19 3.19 11.53
CA SER A 75 5.47 4.20 12.33
C SER A 75 5.05 5.42 11.52
N GLN A 76 5.68 5.67 10.38
CA GLN A 76 5.45 6.85 9.56
C GLN A 76 4.76 6.52 8.25
N TRP A 77 5.10 5.40 7.63
CA TRP A 77 4.68 5.07 6.27
C TRP A 77 3.62 4.00 6.25
N ARG A 78 2.62 4.20 5.38
CA ARG A 78 1.54 3.25 5.16
C ARG A 78 1.29 3.07 3.69
N ILE A 79 0.61 1.96 3.35
CA ILE A 79 0.07 1.76 2.02
C ILE A 79 -1.44 1.92 2.16
N VAL A 80 -2.01 2.86 1.41
CA VAL A 80 -3.45 3.11 1.37
C VAL A 80 -4.01 2.56 0.07
N PHE A 81 -5.24 2.09 0.09
CA PHE A 81 -5.87 1.51 -1.09
C PHE A 81 -7.38 1.43 -0.90
N ARG A 82 -8.10 1.41 -2.03
CA ARG A 82 -9.53 1.10 -2.03
C ARG A 82 -9.69 -0.37 -2.38
N TRP A 83 -10.65 -1.01 -1.75
CA TRP A 83 -10.94 -2.42 -2.05
C TRP A 83 -12.31 -2.50 -2.71
N HIS A 84 -12.37 -3.04 -3.92
CA HIS A 84 -13.61 -3.17 -4.66
C HIS A 84 -13.57 -4.41 -5.54
N SER A 85 -14.62 -5.22 -5.51
CA SER A 85 -14.74 -6.44 -6.33
C SER A 85 -13.53 -7.35 -6.21
N ALA A 86 -13.02 -7.52 -5.00
CA ALA A 86 -11.86 -8.34 -4.67
C ALA A 86 -10.54 -7.83 -5.27
N ASP A 87 -10.49 -6.57 -5.69
CA ASP A 87 -9.29 -5.94 -6.23
C ASP A 87 -8.93 -4.69 -5.45
N ALA A 88 -7.64 -4.33 -5.50
CA ALA A 88 -7.13 -3.13 -4.86
C ALA A 88 -6.95 -2.02 -5.90
N HIS A 89 -7.47 -0.83 -5.57
CA HIS A 89 -7.45 0.33 -6.46
C HIS A 89 -6.76 1.50 -5.78
N ASP A 90 -6.15 2.38 -6.57
CA ASP A 90 -5.52 3.61 -6.11
C ASP A 90 -4.48 3.34 -5.02
N VAL A 91 -3.71 2.27 -5.17
CA VAL A 91 -2.74 1.82 -4.18
C VAL A 91 -1.58 2.81 -4.13
N ALA A 92 -1.27 3.32 -2.93
CA ALA A 92 -0.24 4.33 -2.78
C ALA A 92 0.51 4.20 -1.45
N ILE A 93 1.83 4.32 -1.52
CA ILE A 93 2.68 4.49 -0.34
C ILE A 93 2.60 5.95 0.06
N VAL A 94 2.22 6.21 1.30
CA VAL A 94 2.05 7.57 1.79
C VAL A 94 2.75 7.78 3.11
N ASP A 95 3.20 9.00 3.34
CA ASP A 95 3.71 9.45 4.63
C ASP A 95 2.47 9.81 5.47
N TYR A 96 2.10 8.91 6.35
CA TYR A 96 0.83 8.99 7.05
C TYR A 96 1.04 9.47 8.48
N HIS A 97 0.70 10.73 8.72
CA HIS A 97 0.72 11.31 10.06
C HIS A 97 -0.70 11.39 10.61
N ARG A 98 -0.81 11.10 11.87
CA ARG A 98 -2.06 11.26 12.60
C ARG A 98 -2.02 12.47 13.49
#